data_182abd517ff69ad078289f04fe3ae196
#
_entry.id   182abd517ff69ad078289f04fe3ae196
#
_cell.length_a   1.000
_cell.length_b   1.000
_cell.length_c   1.000
_cell.angle_alpha   90.00
_cell.angle_beta   90.00
_cell.angle_gamma   90.00
#
_symmetry.space_group_name_H-M   'P 1'
#
loop_
_entity.id
_entity.type
_entity.pdbx_description
1 polymer ?
#
loop_
_entity_poly.entity_id
_entity_poly.type
_entity_poly.pdbx_seq_one_letter_code
_entity_poly.pdbx_strand_id
1 'polypeptide(L)'
;EDQPGGRADIWFAQDADRDGVAESVSRWASLSTVGAEPTGLYFDKFNPNVAYVNIQHPNSGNDTLLQITAVPEPESYAMFLAGLGLLGMIARRRTRV
;
A
#
# COMPACT_ATOMS: atom_id res chain seq x y z
N GLU A 1 17.28 0.70 6.47
CA GLU A 1 18.29 -0.13 7.10
C GLU A 1 19.35 -0.55 6.10
N ASP A 2 20.61 -0.57 6.50
CA ASP A 2 21.76 -0.86 5.63
C ASP A 2 21.75 -2.32 5.19
N GLN A 3 21.68 -2.56 3.87
CA GLN A 3 21.61 -3.90 3.27
C GLN A 3 22.66 -4.04 2.15
N PRO A 4 23.94 -3.96 2.45
CA PRO A 4 24.99 -4.03 1.41
C PRO A 4 24.94 -5.38 0.69
N GLY A 5 24.76 -5.36 -0.62
CA GLY A 5 24.72 -6.55 -1.46
C GLY A 5 23.41 -7.34 -1.44
N GLY A 6 22.40 -6.86 -0.69
CA GLY A 6 21.09 -7.49 -0.61
C GLY A 6 19.96 -6.60 -1.12
N ARG A 7 18.74 -7.10 -1.02
CA ARG A 7 17.51 -6.36 -1.29
C ARG A 7 16.81 -6.05 0.03
N ALA A 8 16.39 -4.82 0.21
CA ALA A 8 15.69 -4.39 1.41
C ALA A 8 14.18 -4.50 1.27
N ASP A 9 13.51 -4.69 2.39
CA ASP A 9 12.06 -4.74 2.48
C ASP A 9 11.55 -3.68 3.45
N ILE A 10 10.31 -3.26 3.25
CA ILE A 10 9.56 -2.44 4.19
C ILE A 10 8.49 -3.32 4.82
N TRP A 11 8.47 -3.39 6.15
CA TRP A 11 7.55 -4.22 6.91
C TRP A 11 6.50 -3.38 7.60
N PHE A 12 5.29 -3.90 7.69
CA PHE A 12 4.18 -3.34 8.45
C PHE A 12 3.95 -4.17 9.69
N ALA A 13 4.04 -3.52 10.86
CA ALA A 13 3.76 -4.15 12.14
C ALA A 13 2.52 -3.48 12.75
N GLN A 14 1.58 -4.28 13.24
CA GLN A 14 0.36 -3.78 13.86
C GLN A 14 0.31 -4.17 15.34
N ASP A 15 0.22 -3.16 16.20
CA ASP A 15 0.01 -3.30 17.64
C ASP A 15 -1.39 -2.73 17.96
N ALA A 16 -2.41 -3.58 17.80
CA ALA A 16 -3.80 -3.16 17.87
C ALA A 16 -4.25 -2.84 19.32
N ASP A 17 -3.70 -3.53 20.32
CA ASP A 17 -4.03 -3.33 21.73
C ASP A 17 -3.10 -2.33 22.42
N ARG A 18 -2.09 -1.83 21.72
CA ARG A 18 -1.13 -0.81 22.19
C ARG A 18 -0.33 -1.24 23.42
N ASP A 19 0.02 -2.52 23.51
CA ASP A 19 0.84 -3.05 24.61
C ASP A 19 2.35 -3.01 24.33
N GLY A 20 2.75 -2.55 23.14
CA GLY A 20 4.15 -2.50 22.71
C GLY A 20 4.64 -3.77 22.03
N VAL A 21 3.78 -4.75 21.83
CA VAL A 21 4.08 -5.98 21.11
C VAL A 21 3.14 -6.10 19.91
N ALA A 22 3.72 -6.27 18.72
CA ALA A 22 2.91 -6.38 17.52
C ALA A 22 2.21 -7.73 17.45
N GLU A 23 0.90 -7.74 17.20
CA GLU A 23 0.11 -8.94 16.97
C GLU A 23 0.34 -9.50 15.57
N SER A 24 0.72 -8.65 14.62
CA SER A 24 1.00 -9.05 13.26
C SER A 24 2.14 -8.26 12.66
N VAL A 25 2.92 -8.93 11.82
CA VAL A 25 3.98 -8.32 11.01
C VAL A 25 3.86 -8.87 9.60
N SER A 26 3.79 -8.00 8.61
CA SER A 26 3.69 -8.39 7.22
C SER A 26 4.60 -7.56 6.34
N ARG A 27 5.10 -8.15 5.26
CA ARG A 27 5.87 -7.40 4.27
C ARG A 27 4.95 -6.46 3.52
N TRP A 28 5.25 -5.17 3.59
CA TRP A 28 4.48 -4.15 2.90
C TRP A 28 5.01 -3.84 1.51
N ALA A 29 6.33 -3.78 1.35
CA ALA A 29 6.98 -3.55 0.07
C ALA A 29 8.36 -4.18 0.02
N SER A 30 8.81 -4.56 -1.17
CA SER A 30 10.16 -5.06 -1.43
C SER A 30 10.84 -4.18 -2.47
N LEU A 31 12.11 -3.87 -2.25
CA LEU A 31 12.91 -3.16 -3.24
C LEU A 31 13.53 -4.15 -4.21
N SER A 32 13.41 -3.86 -5.51
CA SER A 32 13.97 -4.71 -6.57
C SER A 32 15.46 -4.44 -6.85
N THR A 33 15.97 -3.30 -6.42
CA THR A 33 17.34 -2.88 -6.69
C THR A 33 18.28 -3.33 -5.57
N VAL A 34 19.33 -4.04 -5.95
CA VAL A 34 20.34 -4.51 -5.00
C VAL A 34 21.09 -3.33 -4.37
N GLY A 35 21.32 -3.40 -3.06
CA GLY A 35 22.00 -2.37 -2.30
C GLY A 35 21.17 -1.15 -1.96
N ALA A 36 19.98 -1.03 -2.51
CA ALA A 36 19.10 0.10 -2.24
C ALA A 36 18.54 0.06 -0.82
N GLU A 37 18.54 1.20 -0.16
CA GLU A 37 18.08 1.36 1.21
C GLU A 37 16.85 2.28 1.23
N PRO A 38 15.69 1.81 1.74
CA PRO A 38 14.55 2.68 1.94
C PRO A 38 14.76 3.55 3.17
N THR A 39 14.45 4.83 3.07
CA THR A 39 14.55 5.77 4.18
C THR A 39 13.51 6.88 4.06
N GLY A 40 13.21 7.54 5.18
CA GLY A 40 12.31 8.69 5.16
C GLY A 40 10.91 8.38 4.68
N LEU A 41 10.34 7.25 5.08
CA LEU A 41 8.95 6.91 4.73
C LEU A 41 8.00 7.96 5.31
N TYR A 42 7.15 8.52 4.45
CA TYR A 42 6.18 9.55 4.81
C TYR A 42 4.84 9.24 4.16
N PHE A 43 3.78 9.24 4.95
CA PHE A 43 2.42 9.13 4.46
C PHE A 43 1.85 10.52 4.21
N ASP A 44 1.19 10.70 3.06
CA ASP A 44 0.62 12.00 2.70
C ASP A 44 -0.44 12.42 3.73
N LYS A 45 -0.37 13.65 4.19
CA LYS A 45 -1.26 14.19 5.21
C LYS A 45 -2.72 14.29 4.73
N PHE A 46 -2.91 14.53 3.45
CA PHE A 46 -4.23 14.77 2.87
C PHE A 46 -4.81 13.59 2.11
N ASN A 47 -3.96 12.63 1.74
CA ASN A 47 -4.39 11.44 1.00
C ASN A 47 -3.75 10.18 1.63
N PRO A 48 -4.52 9.44 2.47
CA PRO A 48 -3.98 8.28 3.19
C PRO A 48 -3.57 7.12 2.27
N ASN A 49 -3.92 7.16 0.99
CA ASN A 49 -3.54 6.15 0.01
C ASN A 49 -2.20 6.43 -0.66
N VAL A 50 -1.53 7.51 -0.28
CA VAL A 50 -0.26 7.92 -0.88
C VAL A 50 0.83 7.96 0.19
N ALA A 51 1.96 7.37 -0.13
CA ALA A 51 3.17 7.42 0.68
C ALA A 51 4.38 7.76 -0.19
N TYR A 52 5.40 8.31 0.44
CA TYR A 52 6.68 8.65 -0.20
C TYR A 52 7.81 7.97 0.55
N VAL A 53 8.79 7.47 -0.17
CA VAL A 53 9.99 6.88 0.40
C VAL A 53 11.21 7.24 -0.44
N ASN A 54 12.29 7.58 0.23
CA ASN A 54 13.57 7.79 -0.45
C ASN A 54 14.32 6.47 -0.57
N ILE A 55 14.88 6.22 -1.73
CA ILE A 55 15.73 5.07 -2.00
C ILE A 55 17.14 5.59 -2.18
N GLN A 56 18.05 5.17 -1.32
CA GLN A 56 19.44 5.64 -1.33
C GLN A 56 20.43 4.50 -1.51
N HIS A 57 21.63 4.83 -1.94
CA HIS A 57 22.77 3.92 -2.07
C HIS A 57 22.56 2.67 -2.92
N PRO A 58 21.78 2.73 -4.05
CA PRO A 58 21.70 1.55 -4.90
C PRO A 58 23.09 1.22 -5.49
N ASN A 59 23.36 -0.06 -5.70
CA ASN A 59 24.62 -0.49 -6.31
C ASN A 59 24.75 0.03 -7.74
N SER A 60 23.65 0.30 -8.41
CA SER A 60 23.61 0.91 -9.74
C SER A 60 22.44 1.88 -9.83
N GLY A 61 22.63 2.98 -10.57
CA GLY A 61 21.63 4.01 -10.71
C GLY A 61 21.79 5.14 -9.70
N ASN A 62 20.81 5.99 -9.60
CA ASN A 62 20.79 7.16 -8.73
C ASN A 62 19.84 6.98 -7.56
N ASP A 63 20.05 7.75 -6.50
CA ASP A 63 19.08 7.88 -5.42
C ASP A 63 17.75 8.38 -5.99
N THR A 64 16.66 7.89 -5.46
CA THR A 64 15.31 8.12 -6.03
C THR A 64 14.30 8.39 -4.94
N LEU A 65 13.40 9.32 -5.19
CA LEU A 65 12.19 9.50 -4.39
C LEU A 65 11.04 8.76 -5.09
N LEU A 66 10.42 7.82 -4.39
CA LEU A 66 9.28 7.07 -4.91
C LEU A 66 7.98 7.54 -4.27
N GLN A 67 6.96 7.66 -5.10
CA GLN A 67 5.58 7.78 -4.65
C GLN A 67 4.92 6.41 -4.75
N ILE A 68 4.29 5.98 -3.66
CA ILE A 68 3.55 4.72 -3.59
C ILE A 68 2.08 5.09 -3.42
N THR A 69 1.25 4.61 -4.33
CA THR A 69 -0.19 4.85 -4.30
C THR A 69 -0.93 3.52 -4.13
N ALA A 70 -1.81 3.46 -3.14
CA ALA A 70 -2.67 2.30 -2.97
C ALA A 70 -3.66 2.20 -4.12
N VAL A 71 -3.71 1.03 -4.75
CA VAL A 71 -4.66 0.73 -5.82
C VAL A 71 -5.73 -0.19 -5.27
N PRO A 72 -7.04 0.13 -5.41
CA PRO A 72 -8.09 -0.77 -4.99
C PRO A 72 -7.94 -2.15 -5.65
N GLU A 73 -8.13 -3.22 -4.88
CA GLU A 73 -8.10 -4.56 -5.43
C GLU A 73 -9.19 -4.74 -6.49
N PRO A 74 -8.88 -5.33 -7.65
CA PRO A 74 -9.87 -5.52 -8.72
C PRO A 74 -11.13 -6.26 -8.25
N GLU A 75 -10.99 -7.25 -7.37
CA GLU A 75 -12.12 -7.99 -6.82
C GLU A 75 -13.04 -7.11 -5.99
N SER A 76 -12.50 -6.28 -5.11
CA SER A 76 -13.28 -5.34 -4.30
C SER A 76 -14.01 -4.33 -5.17
N TYR A 77 -13.38 -3.86 -6.21
CA TYR A 77 -13.97 -2.93 -7.18
C TYR A 77 -15.09 -3.58 -7.96
N ALA A 78 -14.92 -4.80 -8.41
CA ALA A 78 -15.96 -5.57 -9.12
C ALA A 78 -17.17 -5.85 -8.23
N MET A 79 -16.96 -6.22 -6.97
CA MET A 79 -18.05 -6.43 -6.00
C MET A 79 -18.82 -5.15 -5.70
N PHE A 80 -18.15 -4.02 -5.58
CA PHE A 80 -18.78 -2.72 -5.37
C PHE A 80 -19.67 -2.35 -6.56
N LEU A 81 -19.19 -2.49 -7.79
CA LEU A 81 -19.95 -2.21 -9.00
C LEU A 81 -21.13 -3.18 -9.17
N ALA A 82 -20.94 -4.45 -8.87
CA ALA A 82 -22.03 -5.45 -8.90
C ALA A 82 -23.13 -5.13 -7.88
N GLY A 83 -22.74 -4.70 -6.66
CA GLY A 83 -23.68 -4.26 -5.63
C GLY A 83 -24.52 -3.07 -6.06
N LEU A 84 -23.89 -2.04 -6.64
CA LEU A 84 -24.60 -0.87 -7.17
C LEU A 84 -25.55 -1.23 -8.31
N GLY A 85 -25.12 -2.12 -9.22
CA GLY A 85 -25.96 -2.60 -10.31
C GLY A 85 -27.21 -3.33 -9.80
N LEU A 86 -27.07 -4.19 -8.81
CA LEU A 86 -28.17 -4.91 -8.19
C LEU A 86 -29.18 -3.97 -7.50
N LEU A 87 -28.70 -3.00 -6.74
CA LEU A 87 -29.55 -1.98 -6.10
C LEU A 87 -30.31 -1.14 -7.14
N GLY A 88 -29.68 -0.78 -8.25
CA GLY A 88 -30.33 -0.08 -9.35
C GLY A 88 -31.45 -0.89 -9.99
N MET A 89 -31.27 -2.19 -10.18
CA MET A 89 -32.30 -3.09 -10.71
C MET A 89 -33.51 -3.22 -9.78
N ILE A 90 -33.31 -3.34 -8.48
CA ILE A 90 -34.36 -3.42 -7.48
C ILE A 90 -35.18 -2.12 -7.46
N ALA A 91 -34.52 -0.97 -7.43
CA ALA A 91 -35.19 0.35 -7.47
C ALA A 91 -36.03 0.52 -8.73
N ARG A 92 -35.52 0.07 -9.89
CA ARG A 92 -36.24 0.13 -11.17
C ARG A 92 -37.46 -0.77 -11.19
N ARG A 93 -37.45 -1.94 -10.56
CA ARG A 93 -38.62 -2.81 -10.41
C ARG A 93 -39.73 -2.18 -9.57
N ARG A 94 -39.40 -1.47 -8.50
CA ARG A 94 -40.34 -0.79 -7.61
C ARG A 94 -41.08 0.35 -8.30
N THR A 95 -40.46 1.02 -9.25
CA THR A 95 -41.09 2.14 -9.98
C THR A 95 -41.98 1.70 -11.13
N ARG A 96 -42.04 0.44 -11.49
CA ARG A 96 -42.87 -0.12 -12.58
C ARG A 96 -44.21 -0.68 -12.13
N VAL A 97 -44.49 -0.66 -10.85
CA VAL A 97 -45.76 -1.19 -10.30
C VAL A 97 -46.87 -0.17 -10.39
#